data_e87a7bbdfd66cbf30331564f773e8d0e
#
_entry.id   e87a7bbdfd66cbf30331564f773e8d0e
#
_cell.length_a   1.000
_cell.length_b   1.000
_cell.length_c   1.000
_cell.angle_alpha   90.00
_cell.angle_beta   90.00
_cell.angle_gamma   90.00
#
_symmetry.space_group_name_H-M   'P 1'
#
loop_
_entity.id
_entity.type
_entity.pdbx_description
1 polymer ?
#
loop_
_entity_poly.entity_id
_entity_poly.type
_entity_poly.pdbx_seq_one_letter_code
_entity_poly.pdbx_strand_id
1 'polypeptide(L)'
;MTEIALRTYTQEIKDLIEHGHFDEAAAHCQHILESFPRHIETYRLLGKAFLEQGRHGDAADVFQRVLSAIPEDWLSHVAMAIVREDESNLDMAIWHMERAYEVNPSNPTVQQEVRRLRGRRDGVEPPKLRLTRSALARMYIKGGLYGQAIAEIRSALTEDPDRPDLQILLASALYESGSIQEAADICTAILQKLPYCLEANRVLGLAFLASNKPDEAEKLFQRIESLDPYIDLDILKKEKQIVELAGQTVTLSRLEYEGQEKTVRTKQPSWASSLGLKLEEGQKSQSVPDWLNTASPQPSPFPAAPPSAG
;
A
#
# COMPACT_ATOMS: atom_id res chain seq x y z
N MET A 1 15.52 -9.70 -27.60
CA MET A 1 14.80 -9.09 -26.44
C MET A 1 14.76 -7.58 -26.67
N THR A 2 13.58 -7.00 -26.77
CA THR A 2 13.41 -5.54 -26.91
C THR A 2 13.52 -4.90 -25.54
N GLU A 3 14.32 -3.84 -25.41
CA GLU A 3 14.35 -3.03 -24.20
C GLU A 3 13.09 -2.17 -24.11
N ILE A 4 12.49 -2.09 -22.92
CA ILE A 4 11.30 -1.31 -22.63
C ILE A 4 11.52 -0.47 -21.38
N ALA A 5 10.98 0.76 -21.35
CA ALA A 5 10.98 1.57 -20.15
C ALA A 5 10.04 1.00 -19.08
N LEU A 6 10.48 0.94 -17.84
CA LEU A 6 9.71 0.36 -16.73
C LEU A 6 8.29 0.95 -16.60
N ARG A 7 8.13 2.28 -16.79
CA ARG A 7 6.80 2.92 -16.80
C ARG A 7 5.90 2.40 -17.93
N THR A 8 6.44 2.25 -19.13
CA THR A 8 5.68 1.71 -20.27
C THR A 8 5.31 0.25 -20.01
N TYR A 9 6.25 -0.51 -19.44
CA TYR A 9 6.03 -1.92 -19.12
C TYR A 9 4.94 -2.11 -18.05
N THR A 10 4.96 -1.32 -16.98
CA THR A 10 3.88 -1.37 -15.99
C THR A 10 2.53 -0.94 -16.55
N GLN A 11 2.50 -0.05 -17.54
CA GLN A 11 1.25 0.30 -18.24
C GLN A 11 0.75 -0.86 -19.12
N GLU A 12 1.62 -1.53 -19.86
CA GLU A 12 1.24 -2.74 -20.61
C GLU A 12 0.64 -3.82 -19.69
N ILE A 13 1.23 -4.01 -18.51
CA ILE A 13 0.70 -4.96 -17.52
C ILE A 13 -0.69 -4.54 -17.01
N LYS A 14 -0.93 -3.25 -16.80
CA LYS A 14 -2.28 -2.74 -16.46
C LYS A 14 -3.29 -3.09 -17.55
N ASP A 15 -2.90 -2.87 -18.80
CA ASP A 15 -3.74 -3.18 -19.95
C ASP A 15 -4.03 -4.69 -20.04
N LEU A 16 -3.04 -5.55 -19.78
CA LEU A 16 -3.23 -7.01 -19.71
C LEU A 16 -4.24 -7.40 -18.63
N ILE A 17 -4.14 -6.81 -17.42
CA ILE A 17 -5.09 -7.06 -16.34
C ILE A 17 -6.49 -6.59 -16.71
N GLU A 18 -6.64 -5.45 -17.38
CA GLU A 18 -7.93 -4.92 -17.82
C GLU A 18 -8.60 -5.80 -18.89
N HIS A 19 -7.80 -6.48 -19.71
CA HIS A 19 -8.27 -7.42 -20.72
C HIS A 19 -8.43 -8.86 -20.21
N GLY A 20 -8.12 -9.13 -18.94
CA GLY A 20 -8.29 -10.44 -18.33
C GLY A 20 -7.14 -11.42 -18.53
N HIS A 21 -5.98 -10.95 -19.02
CA HIS A 21 -4.78 -11.76 -19.25
C HIS A 21 -3.94 -11.86 -17.95
N PHE A 22 -4.52 -12.42 -16.89
CA PHE A 22 -3.95 -12.36 -15.54
C PHE A 22 -2.66 -13.19 -15.40
N ASP A 23 -2.59 -14.36 -16.03
CA ASP A 23 -1.40 -15.24 -15.98
C ASP A 23 -0.20 -14.55 -16.65
N GLU A 24 -0.43 -13.95 -17.82
CA GLU A 24 0.58 -13.19 -18.55
C GLU A 24 1.02 -11.96 -17.74
N ALA A 25 0.06 -11.19 -17.20
CA ALA A 25 0.34 -10.05 -16.34
C ALA A 25 1.19 -10.44 -15.12
N ALA A 26 0.86 -11.56 -14.46
CA ALA A 26 1.62 -12.05 -13.33
C ALA A 26 3.05 -12.45 -13.71
N ALA A 27 3.24 -13.13 -14.85
CA ALA A 27 4.57 -13.49 -15.35
C ALA A 27 5.43 -12.25 -15.66
N HIS A 28 4.84 -11.23 -16.30
CA HIS A 28 5.52 -9.96 -16.55
C HIS A 28 5.88 -9.22 -15.25
N CYS A 29 4.99 -9.22 -14.25
CA CYS A 29 5.30 -8.66 -12.93
C CYS A 29 6.49 -9.39 -12.29
N GLN A 30 6.51 -10.72 -12.32
CA GLN A 30 7.60 -11.50 -11.75
C GLN A 30 8.92 -11.17 -12.42
N HIS A 31 8.93 -11.08 -13.76
CA HIS A 31 10.13 -10.69 -14.52
C HIS A 31 10.65 -9.29 -14.12
N ILE A 32 9.78 -8.31 -13.94
CA ILE A 32 10.19 -7.00 -13.42
C ILE A 32 10.80 -7.13 -12.02
N LEU A 33 10.20 -7.93 -11.14
CA LEU A 33 10.68 -8.10 -9.76
C LEU A 33 12.01 -8.85 -9.65
N GLU A 34 12.43 -9.60 -10.67
CA GLU A 34 13.80 -10.14 -10.74
C GLU A 34 14.84 -9.01 -10.82
N SER A 35 14.56 -7.96 -11.59
CA SER A 35 15.45 -6.80 -11.76
C SER A 35 15.23 -5.73 -10.71
N PHE A 36 13.96 -5.50 -10.30
CA PHE A 36 13.53 -4.49 -9.33
C PHE A 36 12.76 -5.14 -8.17
N PRO A 37 13.42 -5.85 -7.26
CA PRO A 37 12.79 -6.74 -6.28
C PRO A 37 11.95 -6.01 -5.21
N ARG A 38 11.94 -4.68 -5.20
CA ARG A 38 11.18 -3.86 -4.26
C ARG A 38 10.21 -2.90 -4.94
N HIS A 39 10.07 -2.95 -6.25
CA HIS A 39 9.23 -2.00 -6.99
C HIS A 39 7.75 -2.13 -6.61
N ILE A 40 7.23 -1.13 -5.89
CA ILE A 40 5.91 -1.20 -5.24
C ILE A 40 4.78 -1.28 -6.25
N GLU A 41 4.85 -0.52 -7.35
CA GLU A 41 3.79 -0.55 -8.37
C GLU A 41 3.67 -1.93 -9.01
N THR A 42 4.78 -2.63 -9.24
CA THR A 42 4.75 -4.01 -9.73
C THR A 42 4.10 -4.97 -8.72
N TYR A 43 4.36 -4.79 -7.41
CA TYR A 43 3.65 -5.58 -6.39
C TYR A 43 2.15 -5.29 -6.37
N ARG A 44 1.71 -4.04 -6.54
CA ARG A 44 0.27 -3.71 -6.66
C ARG A 44 -0.37 -4.42 -7.86
N LEU A 45 0.30 -4.40 -9.01
CA LEU A 45 -0.19 -5.07 -10.22
C LEU A 45 -0.23 -6.59 -10.05
N LEU A 46 0.81 -7.18 -9.48
CA LEU A 46 0.88 -8.61 -9.19
C LEU A 46 -0.22 -9.04 -8.22
N GLY A 47 -0.41 -8.28 -7.13
CA GLY A 47 -1.48 -8.52 -6.17
C GLY A 47 -2.87 -8.42 -6.81
N LYS A 48 -3.07 -7.44 -7.71
CA LYS A 48 -4.30 -7.31 -8.49
C LYS A 48 -4.50 -8.52 -9.40
N ALA A 49 -3.48 -8.95 -10.14
CA ALA A 49 -3.57 -10.13 -11.00
C ALA A 49 -3.92 -11.41 -10.21
N PHE A 50 -3.29 -11.63 -9.04
CA PHE A 50 -3.61 -12.76 -8.17
C PHE A 50 -5.03 -12.70 -7.60
N LEU A 51 -5.50 -11.52 -7.22
CA LEU A 51 -6.85 -11.33 -6.73
C LEU A 51 -7.89 -11.68 -7.80
N GLU A 52 -7.67 -11.23 -9.05
CA GLU A 52 -8.52 -11.52 -10.20
C GLU A 52 -8.50 -13.02 -10.60
N GLN A 53 -7.40 -13.71 -10.31
CA GLN A 53 -7.28 -15.18 -10.46
C GLN A 53 -7.96 -15.97 -9.32
N GLY A 54 -8.49 -15.32 -8.28
CA GLY A 54 -8.98 -15.97 -7.08
C GLY A 54 -7.88 -16.57 -6.18
N ARG A 55 -6.62 -16.21 -6.39
CA ARG A 55 -5.46 -16.63 -5.61
C ARG A 55 -5.31 -15.75 -4.37
N HIS A 56 -6.28 -15.83 -3.46
CA HIS A 56 -6.44 -14.90 -2.35
C HIS A 56 -5.26 -14.91 -1.38
N GLY A 57 -4.66 -16.09 -1.11
CA GLY A 57 -3.47 -16.20 -0.26
C GLY A 57 -2.26 -15.46 -0.85
N ASP A 58 -1.97 -15.70 -2.14
CA ASP A 58 -0.86 -15.05 -2.83
C ASP A 58 -1.09 -13.53 -2.94
N ALA A 59 -2.34 -13.12 -3.20
CA ALA A 59 -2.72 -11.71 -3.23
C ALA A 59 -2.51 -11.04 -1.86
N ALA A 60 -2.89 -11.71 -0.75
CA ALA A 60 -2.68 -11.21 0.60
C ALA A 60 -1.21 -10.98 0.89
N ASP A 61 -0.34 -11.95 0.58
CA ASP A 61 1.10 -11.84 0.79
C ASP A 61 1.72 -10.67 0.04
N VAL A 62 1.29 -10.47 -1.20
CA VAL A 62 1.76 -9.38 -2.04
C VAL A 62 1.27 -8.01 -1.52
N PHE A 63 -0.02 -7.88 -1.20
CA PHE A 63 -0.55 -6.62 -0.65
C PHE A 63 0.00 -6.30 0.74
N GLN A 64 0.32 -7.31 1.54
CA GLN A 64 1.02 -7.11 2.81
C GLN A 64 2.41 -6.46 2.60
N ARG A 65 3.14 -6.85 1.54
CA ARG A 65 4.41 -6.20 1.17
C ARG A 65 4.20 -4.74 0.77
N VAL A 66 3.15 -4.44 -0.01
CA VAL A 66 2.80 -3.05 -0.33
C VAL A 66 2.50 -2.27 0.94
N LEU A 67 1.68 -2.81 1.85
CA LEU A 67 1.33 -2.17 3.12
C LEU A 67 2.52 -2.02 4.08
N SER A 68 3.54 -2.87 3.98
CA SER A 68 4.77 -2.69 4.75
C SER A 68 5.61 -1.49 4.26
N ALA A 69 5.49 -1.13 3.00
CA ALA A 69 6.15 0.03 2.41
C ALA A 69 5.27 1.28 2.43
N ILE A 70 3.97 1.13 2.21
CA ILE A 70 2.97 2.21 2.24
C ILE A 70 1.79 1.77 3.11
N PRO A 71 1.86 1.93 4.44
CA PRO A 71 0.80 1.49 5.35
C PRO A 71 -0.56 2.17 5.15
N GLU A 72 -0.61 3.26 4.40
CA GLU A 72 -1.84 3.98 4.05
C GLU A 72 -2.34 3.70 2.62
N ASP A 73 -1.83 2.66 1.95
CA ASP A 73 -2.26 2.32 0.60
C ASP A 73 -3.71 1.81 0.58
N TRP A 74 -4.64 2.71 0.28
CA TRP A 74 -6.06 2.43 0.38
C TRP A 74 -6.53 1.30 -0.55
N LEU A 75 -5.94 1.15 -1.74
CA LEU A 75 -6.26 0.05 -2.65
C LEU A 75 -5.83 -1.30 -2.09
N SER A 76 -4.63 -1.38 -1.50
CA SER A 76 -4.19 -2.59 -0.81
C SER A 76 -5.07 -2.93 0.38
N HIS A 77 -5.56 -1.93 1.12
CA HIS A 77 -6.53 -2.17 2.18
C HIS A 77 -7.87 -2.69 1.64
N VAL A 78 -8.38 -2.15 0.53
CA VAL A 78 -9.59 -2.68 -0.12
C VAL A 78 -9.38 -4.13 -0.55
N ALA A 79 -8.26 -4.43 -1.21
CA ALA A 79 -7.94 -5.78 -1.66
C ALA A 79 -7.83 -6.77 -0.47
N MET A 80 -7.16 -6.37 0.62
CA MET A 80 -7.09 -7.16 1.85
C MET A 80 -8.46 -7.38 2.49
N ALA A 81 -9.35 -6.39 2.44
CA ALA A 81 -10.71 -6.55 2.94
C ALA A 81 -11.49 -7.61 2.14
N ILE A 82 -11.33 -7.66 0.82
CA ILE A 82 -11.92 -8.69 -0.04
C ILE A 82 -11.40 -10.07 0.35
N VAL A 83 -10.09 -10.22 0.47
CA VAL A 83 -9.46 -11.49 0.86
C VAL A 83 -9.96 -11.95 2.24
N ARG A 84 -10.00 -11.07 3.24
CA ARG A 84 -10.46 -11.40 4.59
C ARG A 84 -11.96 -11.73 4.63
N GLU A 85 -12.76 -11.11 3.79
CA GLU A 85 -14.18 -11.45 3.66
C GLU A 85 -14.38 -12.85 3.08
N ASP A 86 -13.60 -13.23 2.06
CA ASP A 86 -13.61 -14.57 1.47
C ASP A 86 -13.17 -15.64 2.48
N GLU A 87 -12.17 -15.33 3.30
CA GLU A 87 -11.76 -16.16 4.45
C GLU A 87 -12.80 -16.22 5.57
N SER A 88 -13.95 -15.57 5.42
CA SER A 88 -15.00 -15.44 6.44
C SER A 88 -14.54 -14.68 7.71
N ASN A 89 -13.46 -13.92 7.63
CA ASN A 89 -12.94 -13.09 8.72
C ASN A 89 -13.50 -11.65 8.60
N LEU A 90 -14.76 -11.49 9.01
CA LEU A 90 -15.48 -10.21 8.88
C LEU A 90 -14.82 -9.08 9.70
N ASP A 91 -14.28 -9.36 10.87
CA ASP A 91 -13.65 -8.32 11.69
C ASP A 91 -12.41 -7.73 11.00
N MET A 92 -11.56 -8.58 10.44
CA MET A 92 -10.40 -8.11 9.68
C MET A 92 -10.80 -7.46 8.35
N ALA A 93 -11.85 -7.97 7.69
CA ALA A 93 -12.38 -7.31 6.49
C ALA A 93 -12.88 -5.90 6.79
N ILE A 94 -13.64 -5.71 7.87
CA ILE A 94 -14.09 -4.40 8.35
C ILE A 94 -12.88 -3.53 8.69
N TRP A 95 -11.92 -4.06 9.44
CA TRP A 95 -10.73 -3.32 9.85
C TRP A 95 -9.98 -2.75 8.64
N HIS A 96 -9.74 -3.55 7.62
CA HIS A 96 -9.07 -3.10 6.39
C HIS A 96 -9.95 -2.09 5.61
N MET A 97 -11.25 -2.35 5.46
CA MET A 97 -12.13 -1.45 4.73
C MET A 97 -12.28 -0.09 5.42
N GLU A 98 -12.24 -0.06 6.76
CA GLU A 98 -12.21 1.18 7.53
C GLU A 98 -10.93 1.99 7.28
N ARG A 99 -9.77 1.34 7.16
CA ARG A 99 -8.51 2.01 6.77
C ARG A 99 -8.62 2.66 5.40
N ALA A 100 -9.17 1.92 4.42
CA ALA A 100 -9.44 2.49 3.09
C ALA A 100 -10.38 3.70 3.17
N TYR A 101 -11.44 3.63 3.99
CA TYR A 101 -12.35 4.73 4.23
C TYR A 101 -11.65 5.95 4.88
N GLU A 102 -10.77 5.74 5.85
CA GLU A 102 -10.04 6.82 6.50
C GLU A 102 -9.13 7.60 5.55
N VAL A 103 -8.57 6.92 4.56
CA VAL A 103 -7.74 7.57 3.52
C VAL A 103 -8.61 8.30 2.48
N ASN A 104 -9.72 7.70 2.08
CA ASN A 104 -10.61 8.25 1.06
C ASN A 104 -12.09 8.26 1.51
N PRO A 105 -12.45 9.11 2.48
CA PRO A 105 -13.77 9.11 3.10
C PRO A 105 -14.89 9.59 2.17
N SER A 106 -14.55 10.25 1.06
CA SER A 106 -15.52 10.73 0.07
C SER A 106 -15.90 9.68 -0.99
N ASN A 107 -15.21 8.55 -1.05
CA ASN A 107 -15.50 7.49 -2.01
C ASN A 107 -16.81 6.76 -1.63
N PRO A 108 -17.87 6.85 -2.47
CA PRO A 108 -19.17 6.28 -2.14
C PRO A 108 -19.15 4.76 -2.07
N THR A 109 -18.33 4.11 -2.90
CA THR A 109 -18.20 2.65 -2.93
C THR A 109 -17.58 2.15 -1.64
N VAL A 110 -16.49 2.77 -1.18
CA VAL A 110 -15.86 2.42 0.10
C VAL A 110 -16.81 2.63 1.27
N GLN A 111 -17.57 3.75 1.27
CA GLN A 111 -18.60 4.00 2.28
C GLN A 111 -19.67 2.91 2.31
N GLN A 112 -20.15 2.50 1.14
CA GLN A 112 -21.16 1.46 1.01
C GLN A 112 -20.63 0.13 1.53
N GLU A 113 -19.39 -0.23 1.19
CA GLU A 113 -18.79 -1.48 1.61
C GLU A 113 -18.53 -1.55 3.12
N VAL A 114 -18.06 -0.46 3.75
CA VAL A 114 -17.96 -0.41 5.22
C VAL A 114 -19.33 -0.64 5.85
N ARG A 115 -20.41 -0.02 5.35
CA ARG A 115 -21.76 -0.20 5.87
C ARG A 115 -22.25 -1.62 5.69
N ARG A 116 -22.04 -2.21 4.51
CA ARG A 116 -22.41 -3.58 4.18
C ARG A 116 -21.74 -4.59 5.11
N LEU A 117 -20.40 -4.48 5.27
CA LEU A 117 -19.64 -5.39 6.12
C LEU A 117 -20.05 -5.26 7.59
N ARG A 118 -20.23 -4.04 8.10
CA ARG A 118 -20.75 -3.81 9.45
C ARG A 118 -22.17 -4.39 9.61
N GLY A 119 -23.04 -4.18 8.62
CA GLY A 119 -24.39 -4.75 8.61
C GLY A 119 -24.38 -6.28 8.68
N ARG A 120 -23.46 -6.93 7.98
CA ARG A 120 -23.29 -8.39 8.05
C ARG A 120 -22.82 -8.87 9.43
N ARG A 121 -21.93 -8.12 10.09
CA ARG A 121 -21.45 -8.46 11.43
C ARG A 121 -22.51 -8.16 12.51
N ASP A 122 -23.12 -6.97 12.47
CA ASP A 122 -23.96 -6.44 13.55
C ASP A 122 -25.45 -6.73 13.34
N GLY A 123 -25.84 -7.29 12.19
CA GLY A 123 -27.24 -7.58 11.82
C GLY A 123 -28.02 -6.36 11.33
N VAL A 124 -27.46 -5.15 11.45
CA VAL A 124 -28.10 -3.89 11.01
C VAL A 124 -27.07 -3.00 10.31
N GLU A 125 -27.38 -2.63 9.08
CA GLU A 125 -26.52 -1.70 8.32
C GLU A 125 -26.66 -0.27 8.87
N PRO A 126 -25.55 0.40 9.23
CA PRO A 126 -25.61 1.77 9.74
C PRO A 126 -26.05 2.74 8.62
N PRO A 127 -26.99 3.66 8.89
CA PRO A 127 -27.52 4.56 7.87
C PRO A 127 -26.49 5.56 7.35
N LYS A 128 -25.53 5.95 8.18
CA LYS A 128 -24.41 6.86 7.84
C LYS A 128 -23.15 6.44 8.57
N LEU A 129 -22.00 6.67 7.93
CA LEU A 129 -20.71 6.59 8.58
C LEU A 129 -20.34 7.95 9.18
N ARG A 130 -19.80 7.91 10.38
CA ARG A 130 -19.17 9.09 10.99
C ARG A 130 -17.71 9.15 10.55
N LEU A 131 -17.19 10.36 10.34
CA LEU A 131 -15.76 10.54 10.15
C LEU A 131 -15.03 10.08 11.40
N THR A 132 -14.01 9.25 11.18
CA THR A 132 -13.09 8.84 12.25
C THR A 132 -12.11 9.99 12.54
N ARG A 133 -11.45 9.96 13.71
CA ARG A 133 -10.38 10.91 14.04
C ARG A 133 -9.27 10.89 13.01
N SER A 134 -8.93 9.69 12.51
CA SER A 134 -7.92 9.49 11.45
C SER A 134 -8.31 10.17 10.14
N ALA A 135 -9.57 10.03 9.70
CA ALA A 135 -10.07 10.71 8.50
C ALA A 135 -10.08 12.25 8.69
N LEU A 136 -10.49 12.71 9.86
CA LEU A 136 -10.49 14.15 10.21
C LEU A 136 -9.07 14.71 10.24
N ALA A 137 -8.12 14.00 10.82
CA ALA A 137 -6.71 14.40 10.84
C ALA A 137 -6.13 14.56 9.42
N ARG A 138 -6.44 13.61 8.51
CA ARG A 138 -6.03 13.71 7.10
C ARG A 138 -6.64 14.94 6.40
N MET A 139 -7.87 15.30 6.74
CA MET A 139 -8.49 16.54 6.22
C MET A 139 -7.79 17.79 6.78
N TYR A 140 -7.41 17.80 8.07
CA TYR A 140 -6.64 18.90 8.65
C TYR A 140 -5.27 19.06 8.01
N ILE A 141 -4.55 17.96 7.73
CA ILE A 141 -3.25 18.00 7.01
C ILE A 141 -3.42 18.60 5.62
N LYS A 142 -4.44 18.18 4.86
CA LYS A 142 -4.74 18.75 3.53
C LYS A 142 -5.05 20.24 3.59
N GLY A 143 -5.58 20.72 4.71
CA GLY A 143 -5.85 22.14 4.97
C GLY A 143 -4.68 22.89 5.61
N GLY A 144 -3.51 22.27 5.83
CA GLY A 144 -2.35 22.90 6.49
C GLY A 144 -2.54 23.13 8.00
N LEU A 145 -3.56 22.51 8.59
CA LEU A 145 -3.91 22.66 10.01
C LEU A 145 -3.18 21.60 10.86
N TYR A 146 -1.85 21.60 10.83
CA TYR A 146 -1.02 20.54 11.42
C TYR A 146 -1.23 20.38 12.93
N GLY A 147 -1.43 21.47 13.67
CA GLY A 147 -1.67 21.40 15.11
C GLY A 147 -2.94 20.62 15.49
N GLN A 148 -4.04 20.84 14.77
CA GLN A 148 -5.29 20.09 14.93
C GLN A 148 -5.11 18.63 14.49
N ALA A 149 -4.43 18.41 13.36
CA ALA A 149 -4.14 17.06 12.87
C ALA A 149 -3.36 16.24 13.92
N ILE A 150 -2.28 16.81 14.48
CA ILE A 150 -1.46 16.16 15.50
C ILE A 150 -2.29 15.78 16.73
N ALA A 151 -3.18 16.68 17.19
CA ALA A 151 -4.06 16.39 18.32
C ALA A 151 -4.99 15.21 18.06
N GLU A 152 -5.65 15.18 16.90
CA GLU A 152 -6.54 14.07 16.50
C GLU A 152 -5.79 12.75 16.32
N ILE A 153 -4.58 12.77 15.70
CA ILE A 153 -3.79 11.57 15.53
C ILE A 153 -3.32 11.01 16.86
N ARG A 154 -2.81 11.86 17.77
CA ARG A 154 -2.40 11.43 19.10
C ARG A 154 -3.56 10.82 19.88
N SER A 155 -4.76 11.41 19.79
CA SER A 155 -5.96 10.84 20.38
C SER A 155 -6.31 9.48 19.79
N ALA A 156 -6.23 9.32 18.46
CA ALA A 156 -6.48 8.04 17.81
C ALA A 156 -5.44 6.97 18.18
N LEU A 157 -4.16 7.35 18.30
CA LEU A 157 -3.08 6.46 18.75
C LEU A 157 -3.18 6.08 20.24
N THR A 158 -3.90 6.85 21.06
CA THR A 158 -4.20 6.47 22.46
C THR A 158 -5.21 5.31 22.50
N GLU A 159 -6.14 5.26 21.53
CA GLU A 159 -7.13 4.19 21.41
C GLU A 159 -6.54 2.93 20.77
N ASP A 160 -5.68 3.10 19.75
CA ASP A 160 -5.00 2.02 19.01
C ASP A 160 -3.54 2.41 18.72
N PRO A 161 -2.60 2.04 19.61
CA PRO A 161 -1.19 2.43 19.49
C PRO A 161 -0.44 1.77 18.32
N ASP A 162 -0.86 0.57 17.91
CA ASP A 162 -0.18 -0.21 16.87
C ASP A 162 -0.71 0.09 15.45
N ARG A 163 -0.81 1.40 15.13
CA ARG A 163 -1.24 1.92 13.84
C ARG A 163 -0.08 2.59 13.10
N PRO A 164 0.71 1.85 12.30
CA PRO A 164 1.85 2.42 11.57
C PRO A 164 1.42 3.51 10.59
N ASP A 165 0.25 3.42 9.97
CA ASP A 165 -0.31 4.45 9.09
C ASP A 165 -0.53 5.78 9.83
N LEU A 166 -1.00 5.74 11.08
CA LEU A 166 -1.18 6.94 11.90
C LEU A 166 0.15 7.45 12.48
N GLN A 167 1.06 6.56 12.85
CA GLN A 167 2.39 6.94 13.32
C GLN A 167 3.16 7.70 12.22
N ILE A 168 3.08 7.23 10.97
CA ILE A 168 3.68 7.91 9.82
C ILE A 168 3.00 9.25 9.56
N LEU A 169 1.68 9.27 9.61
CA LEU A 169 0.90 10.50 9.43
C LEU A 169 1.25 11.55 10.50
N LEU A 170 1.47 11.10 11.75
CA LEU A 170 1.95 11.94 12.84
C LEU A 170 3.34 12.51 12.55
N ALA A 171 4.27 11.65 12.13
CA ALA A 171 5.63 12.08 11.82
C ALA A 171 5.65 13.12 10.69
N SER A 172 4.86 12.92 9.62
CA SER A 172 4.74 13.88 8.53
C SER A 172 4.15 15.22 9.01
N ALA A 173 3.08 15.17 9.81
CA ALA A 173 2.46 16.39 10.35
C ALA A 173 3.40 17.16 11.31
N LEU A 174 4.19 16.44 12.12
CA LEU A 174 5.20 17.03 13.00
C LEU A 174 6.32 17.67 12.20
N TYR A 175 6.82 17.02 11.15
CA TYR A 175 7.83 17.58 10.26
C TYR A 175 7.36 18.89 9.64
N GLU A 176 6.15 18.90 9.05
CA GLU A 176 5.56 20.09 8.42
C GLU A 176 5.25 21.21 9.42
N SER A 177 5.02 20.87 10.69
CA SER A 177 4.83 21.86 11.77
C SER A 177 6.14 22.41 12.35
N GLY A 178 7.29 21.90 11.91
CA GLY A 178 8.62 22.29 12.40
C GLY A 178 9.14 21.50 13.60
N SER A 179 8.40 20.49 14.08
CA SER A 179 8.83 19.59 15.18
C SER A 179 9.72 18.46 14.65
N ILE A 180 10.84 18.83 14.01
CA ILE A 180 11.69 17.93 13.21
C ILE A 180 12.26 16.79 14.06
N GLN A 181 12.70 17.05 15.30
CA GLN A 181 13.29 16.02 16.15
C GLN A 181 12.27 14.94 16.53
N GLU A 182 11.08 15.33 16.95
CA GLU A 182 10.02 14.37 17.30
C GLU A 182 9.61 13.52 16.08
N ALA A 183 9.51 14.15 14.91
CA ALA A 183 9.25 13.44 13.65
C ALA A 183 10.34 12.40 13.34
N ALA A 184 11.62 12.76 13.52
CA ALA A 184 12.75 11.87 13.30
C ALA A 184 12.74 10.66 14.27
N ASP A 185 12.42 10.90 15.54
CA ASP A 185 12.34 9.85 16.57
C ASP A 185 11.24 8.83 16.23
N ILE A 186 10.06 9.30 15.81
CA ILE A 186 8.96 8.44 15.37
C ILE A 186 9.36 7.65 14.12
N CYS A 187 9.92 8.30 13.10
CA CYS A 187 10.37 7.63 11.88
C CYS A 187 11.44 6.57 12.18
N THR A 188 12.37 6.85 13.08
CA THR A 188 13.41 5.89 13.50
C THR A 188 12.78 4.64 14.12
N ALA A 189 11.77 4.81 14.99
CA ALA A 189 11.05 3.69 15.59
C ALA A 189 10.25 2.88 14.55
N ILE A 190 9.64 3.55 13.59
CA ILE A 190 8.92 2.90 12.49
C ILE A 190 9.88 2.08 11.62
N LEU A 191 11.03 2.64 11.25
CA LEU A 191 12.01 1.99 10.39
C LEU A 191 12.71 0.78 11.02
N GLN A 192 12.66 0.63 12.34
CA GLN A 192 13.06 -0.61 13.03
C GLN A 192 12.11 -1.78 12.70
N LYS A 193 10.83 -1.52 12.55
CA LYS A 193 9.81 -2.52 12.21
C LYS A 193 9.58 -2.64 10.70
N LEU A 194 9.60 -1.51 9.99
CA LEU A 194 9.30 -1.37 8.57
C LEU A 194 10.45 -0.63 7.85
N PRO A 195 11.59 -1.29 7.59
CA PRO A 195 12.80 -0.63 7.06
C PRO A 195 12.61 0.07 5.71
N TYR A 196 11.65 -0.40 4.93
CA TYR A 196 11.32 0.13 3.60
C TYR A 196 10.03 0.95 3.59
N CYS A 197 9.56 1.43 4.75
CA CYS A 197 8.46 2.38 4.77
C CYS A 197 8.86 3.67 4.04
N LEU A 198 8.20 3.95 2.91
CA LEU A 198 8.55 5.03 2.00
C LEU A 198 8.54 6.39 2.71
N GLU A 199 7.41 6.74 3.31
CA GLU A 199 7.22 8.04 3.94
C GLU A 199 8.11 8.24 5.18
N ALA A 200 8.35 7.18 5.97
CA ALA A 200 9.26 7.26 7.11
C ALA A 200 10.73 7.47 6.66
N ASN A 201 11.18 6.82 5.57
CA ASN A 201 12.49 7.09 4.98
C ASN A 201 12.56 8.53 4.44
N ARG A 202 11.49 9.03 3.81
CA ARG A 202 11.43 10.41 3.29
C ARG A 202 11.55 11.43 4.41
N VAL A 203 10.70 11.36 5.43
CA VAL A 203 10.66 12.33 6.53
C VAL A 203 11.97 12.31 7.31
N LEU A 204 12.53 11.12 7.62
CA LEU A 204 13.80 11.00 8.33
C LEU A 204 14.97 11.50 7.47
N GLY A 205 14.97 11.22 6.17
CA GLY A 205 15.97 11.74 5.22
C GLY A 205 15.98 13.28 5.19
N LEU A 206 14.80 13.89 5.11
CA LEU A 206 14.66 15.34 5.16
C LEU A 206 15.11 15.92 6.52
N ALA A 207 14.79 15.24 7.63
CA ALA A 207 15.25 15.64 8.97
C ALA A 207 16.79 15.59 9.10
N PHE A 208 17.44 14.59 8.48
CA PHE A 208 18.90 14.51 8.43
C PHE A 208 19.50 15.61 7.57
N LEU A 209 18.90 15.95 6.42
CA LEU A 209 19.36 17.11 5.63
C LEU A 209 19.24 18.42 6.42
N ALA A 210 18.14 18.63 7.10
CA ALA A 210 17.94 19.79 7.97
C ALA A 210 18.96 19.85 9.13
N SER A 211 19.47 18.69 9.55
CA SER A 211 20.51 18.56 10.59
C SER A 211 21.92 18.52 10.06
N ASN A 212 22.12 18.86 8.76
CA ASN A 212 23.43 18.84 8.06
C ASN A 212 24.14 17.47 8.06
N LYS A 213 23.35 16.39 7.88
CA LYS A 213 23.80 14.99 7.81
C LYS A 213 23.46 14.36 6.45
N PRO A 214 24.10 14.79 5.35
CA PRO A 214 23.72 14.35 4.00
C PRO A 214 23.99 12.85 3.76
N ASP A 215 25.06 12.29 4.33
CA ASP A 215 25.43 10.88 4.10
C ASP A 215 24.41 9.89 4.70
N GLU A 216 23.79 10.25 5.84
CA GLU A 216 22.70 9.48 6.43
C GLU A 216 21.41 9.63 5.65
N ALA A 217 21.13 10.82 5.13
CA ALA A 217 19.97 11.09 4.30
C ALA A 217 20.04 10.31 2.99
N GLU A 218 21.20 10.28 2.32
CA GLU A 218 21.40 9.56 1.06
C GLU A 218 21.05 8.08 1.18
N LYS A 219 21.43 7.41 2.25
CA LYS A 219 21.10 5.99 2.49
C LYS A 219 19.59 5.75 2.57
N LEU A 220 18.84 6.71 3.11
CA LEU A 220 17.38 6.63 3.19
C LEU A 220 16.75 6.88 1.82
N PHE A 221 17.28 7.81 1.06
CA PHE A 221 16.79 8.10 -0.30
C PHE A 221 17.07 6.95 -1.28
N GLN A 222 18.20 6.29 -1.18
CA GLN A 222 18.50 5.06 -1.94
C GLN A 222 17.49 3.94 -1.65
N ARG A 223 16.97 3.84 -0.41
CA ARG A 223 15.87 2.91 -0.11
C ARG A 223 14.59 3.31 -0.83
N ILE A 224 14.25 4.59 -0.85
CA ILE A 224 13.07 5.10 -1.56
C ILE A 224 13.19 4.82 -3.05
N GLU A 225 14.34 5.11 -3.65
CA GLU A 225 14.62 4.83 -5.06
C GLU A 225 14.47 3.34 -5.40
N SER A 226 14.86 2.44 -4.49
CA SER A 226 14.67 1.00 -4.67
C SER A 226 13.19 0.56 -4.70
N LEU A 227 12.29 1.36 -4.09
CA LEU A 227 10.84 1.12 -4.07
C LEU A 227 10.14 1.70 -5.30
N ASP A 228 10.60 2.85 -5.75
CA ASP A 228 10.12 3.51 -6.95
C ASP A 228 11.26 4.32 -7.59
N PRO A 229 11.88 3.82 -8.67
CA PRO A 229 12.94 4.55 -9.37
C PRO A 229 12.50 5.87 -10.01
N TYR A 230 11.20 6.09 -10.09
CA TYR A 230 10.62 7.33 -10.64
C TYR A 230 10.01 8.23 -9.59
N ILE A 231 10.20 7.92 -8.33
CA ILE A 231 9.81 8.86 -7.28
C ILE A 231 10.50 10.17 -7.60
N ASP A 232 9.65 11.13 -7.97
CA ASP A 232 10.12 12.44 -8.35
C ASP A 232 10.76 13.07 -7.12
N LEU A 233 12.08 13.03 -7.07
CA LEU A 233 12.89 13.72 -6.08
C LEU A 233 12.65 15.24 -6.11
N ASP A 234 11.69 15.75 -6.94
CA ASP A 234 11.21 17.11 -6.90
C ASP A 234 10.61 17.49 -5.52
N ILE A 235 10.17 16.52 -4.74
CA ILE A 235 9.88 16.73 -3.32
C ILE A 235 11.18 17.04 -2.55
N LEU A 236 12.31 16.50 -3.00
CA LEU A 236 13.65 16.79 -2.46
C LEU A 236 14.28 18.01 -3.11
N LYS A 237 13.93 18.37 -4.34
CA LYS A 237 14.41 19.56 -5.06
C LYS A 237 13.88 20.88 -4.51
N LYS A 238 12.80 20.90 -3.74
CA LYS A 238 12.37 22.11 -3.01
C LYS A 238 13.46 22.62 -2.04
N GLU A 239 14.37 21.77 -1.60
CA GLU A 239 15.51 22.12 -0.74
C GLU A 239 16.86 22.20 -1.48
N LYS A 240 16.89 22.66 -2.73
CA LYS A 240 18.04 23.23 -3.46
C LYS A 240 19.37 22.46 -3.54
N GLN A 241 19.53 21.20 -3.20
CA GLN A 241 20.84 20.53 -3.18
C GLN A 241 21.01 19.25 -3.98
N ILE A 242 19.96 18.66 -4.54
CA ILE A 242 20.10 17.44 -5.34
C ILE A 242 19.71 17.75 -6.80
N VAL A 243 20.70 18.14 -7.58
CA VAL A 243 20.63 18.33 -9.03
C VAL A 243 21.20 17.06 -9.67
N GLU A 244 20.48 16.44 -10.60
CA GLU A 244 20.94 15.41 -11.58
C GLU A 244 20.48 13.96 -11.47
N LEU A 245 19.46 13.58 -10.71
CA LEU A 245 18.89 12.21 -10.85
C LEU A 245 17.58 12.15 -11.65
N ALA A 246 17.02 13.29 -12.02
CA ALA A 246 15.78 13.38 -12.79
C ALA A 246 16.08 13.25 -14.29
N GLY A 247 15.83 12.08 -14.85
CA GLY A 247 15.88 11.89 -16.30
C GLY A 247 16.41 10.54 -16.79
N GLN A 248 16.89 9.66 -15.92
CA GLN A 248 17.27 8.33 -16.35
C GLN A 248 16.01 7.49 -16.61
N THR A 249 15.77 7.18 -17.88
CA THR A 249 14.76 6.20 -18.27
C THR A 249 15.27 4.84 -17.82
N VAL A 250 14.66 4.28 -16.79
CA VAL A 250 14.97 2.93 -16.33
C VAL A 250 14.39 1.95 -17.32
N THR A 251 15.25 1.20 -18.00
CA THR A 251 14.88 0.20 -19.00
C THR A 251 15.21 -1.21 -18.53
N LEU A 252 14.46 -2.19 -19.01
CA LEU A 252 14.72 -3.61 -18.82
C LEU A 252 14.30 -4.39 -20.06
N SER A 253 14.76 -5.65 -20.18
CA SER A 253 14.35 -6.52 -21.26
C SER A 253 12.89 -6.92 -21.09
N ARG A 254 12.10 -6.86 -22.18
CA ARG A 254 10.72 -7.33 -22.18
C ARG A 254 10.69 -8.86 -22.20
N LEU A 255 9.87 -9.46 -21.33
CA LEU A 255 9.62 -10.91 -21.36
C LEU A 255 8.81 -11.28 -22.61
N GLU A 256 9.18 -12.36 -23.29
CA GLU A 256 8.36 -13.00 -24.32
C GLU A 256 7.54 -14.10 -23.64
N TYR A 257 6.23 -13.89 -23.50
CA TYR A 257 5.34 -14.83 -22.82
C TYR A 257 4.84 -15.89 -23.80
N GLU A 258 5.15 -17.17 -23.54
CA GLU A 258 4.75 -18.33 -24.37
C GLU A 258 3.66 -19.18 -23.67
N GLY A 259 2.97 -18.65 -22.69
CA GLY A 259 1.97 -19.37 -21.91
C GLY A 259 0.66 -19.63 -22.66
N GLN A 260 -0.05 -20.70 -22.28
CA GLN A 260 -1.42 -20.94 -22.73
C GLN A 260 -2.40 -20.16 -21.83
N GLU A 261 -3.26 -19.35 -22.44
CA GLU A 261 -4.34 -18.65 -21.73
C GLU A 261 -5.33 -19.67 -21.15
N LYS A 262 -5.45 -19.70 -19.83
CA LYS A 262 -6.55 -20.37 -19.12
C LYS A 262 -7.52 -19.29 -18.68
N THR A 263 -8.61 -19.11 -19.38
CA THR A 263 -9.70 -18.25 -18.95
C THR A 263 -10.46 -18.92 -17.82
N VAL A 264 -10.35 -18.40 -16.62
CA VAL A 264 -11.11 -18.81 -15.44
C VAL A 264 -12.11 -17.69 -15.12
N ARG A 265 -13.39 -17.99 -15.02
CA ARG A 265 -14.46 -16.99 -14.76
C ARG A 265 -15.01 -17.12 -13.35
N THR A 266 -15.06 -16.04 -12.60
CA THR A 266 -15.56 -15.95 -11.24
C THR A 266 -16.68 -14.90 -11.07
N LYS A 267 -17.49 -15.01 -10.01
CA LYS A 267 -18.54 -14.02 -9.70
C LYS A 267 -17.99 -12.91 -8.80
N GLN A 268 -17.79 -11.79 -9.41
CA GLN A 268 -17.27 -10.58 -8.79
C GLN A 268 -18.34 -9.86 -7.97
N PRO A 269 -18.03 -9.34 -6.77
CA PRO A 269 -18.88 -8.36 -6.12
C PRO A 269 -19.03 -7.12 -7.01
N SER A 270 -20.26 -6.68 -7.27
CA SER A 270 -20.57 -5.58 -8.20
C SER A 270 -19.84 -4.27 -7.86
N TRP A 271 -19.52 -4.05 -6.60
CA TRP A 271 -18.81 -2.87 -6.13
C TRP A 271 -17.32 -2.88 -6.49
N ALA A 272 -16.68 -4.05 -6.60
CA ALA A 272 -15.25 -4.16 -6.95
C ALA A 272 -14.98 -3.63 -8.36
N SER A 273 -15.92 -3.81 -9.29
CA SER A 273 -15.84 -3.26 -10.65
C SER A 273 -15.76 -1.74 -10.67
N SER A 274 -16.47 -1.07 -9.76
CA SER A 274 -16.45 0.41 -9.68
C SER A 274 -15.13 0.97 -9.19
N LEU A 275 -14.30 0.14 -8.54
CA LEU A 275 -12.93 0.46 -8.13
C LEU A 275 -11.88 -0.02 -9.13
N GLY A 276 -12.30 -0.53 -10.29
CA GLY A 276 -11.42 -1.07 -11.31
C GLY A 276 -10.85 -2.45 -10.97
N LEU A 277 -11.45 -3.15 -9.99
CA LEU A 277 -11.17 -4.54 -9.67
C LEU A 277 -12.21 -5.43 -10.36
N LYS A 278 -11.78 -6.50 -11.03
CA LYS A 278 -12.64 -7.50 -11.67
C LYS A 278 -12.25 -8.85 -11.07
N LEU A 279 -13.08 -9.48 -10.26
CA LEU A 279 -12.83 -10.78 -9.65
C LEU A 279 -13.51 -11.89 -10.44
N GLU A 280 -12.81 -13.00 -10.70
CA GLU A 280 -13.37 -14.15 -11.38
C GLU A 280 -13.25 -15.43 -10.51
N GLU A 281 -14.26 -16.34 -10.47
CA GLU A 281 -14.36 -17.52 -9.55
C GLU A 281 -13.44 -18.71 -9.90
N GLY A 282 -12.57 -19.07 -9.00
CA GLY A 282 -12.26 -20.44 -8.63
C GLY A 282 -11.09 -21.15 -9.22
N GLN A 283 -10.19 -21.58 -8.52
CA GLN A 283 -9.72 -22.94 -8.28
C GLN A 283 -8.58 -22.93 -7.24
N LYS A 284 -8.50 -24.03 -6.45
CA LYS A 284 -7.59 -24.22 -5.32
C LYS A 284 -6.13 -23.88 -5.65
N SER A 285 -5.50 -23.19 -4.73
CA SER A 285 -4.11 -22.75 -4.69
C SER A 285 -3.11 -23.77 -5.24
N GLN A 286 -2.29 -23.33 -6.17
CA GLN A 286 -0.96 -23.88 -6.40
C GLN A 286 0.04 -23.13 -5.51
N SER A 287 1.06 -23.84 -5.05
CA SER A 287 2.07 -23.34 -4.11
C SER A 287 2.70 -22.01 -4.57
N VAL A 288 2.89 -21.14 -3.58
CA VAL A 288 3.63 -19.87 -3.73
C VAL A 288 4.98 -20.11 -4.43
N PRO A 289 5.33 -19.33 -5.47
CA PRO A 289 6.63 -19.45 -6.12
C PRO A 289 7.80 -19.26 -5.12
N ASP A 290 8.84 -20.08 -5.22
CA ASP A 290 9.98 -20.08 -4.29
C ASP A 290 10.67 -18.71 -4.12
N TRP A 291 10.64 -17.85 -5.15
CA TRP A 291 11.20 -16.50 -5.07
C TRP A 291 10.42 -15.55 -4.13
N LEU A 292 9.14 -15.84 -3.86
CA LEU A 292 8.35 -15.14 -2.86
C LEU A 292 8.74 -15.58 -1.43
N ASN A 293 9.23 -16.81 -1.26
CA ASN A 293 9.65 -17.38 0.02
C ASN A 293 11.06 -16.93 0.44
N THR A 294 11.89 -16.43 -0.47
CA THR A 294 13.27 -15.98 -0.17
C THR A 294 13.34 -14.63 0.55
N ALA A 295 12.22 -13.89 0.61
CA ALA A 295 12.12 -12.78 1.53
C ALA A 295 11.63 -13.33 2.88
N SER A 296 12.52 -13.38 3.88
CA SER A 296 12.21 -13.82 5.24
C SER A 296 10.86 -13.30 5.71
N PRO A 297 9.99 -14.13 6.27
CA PRO A 297 8.72 -13.66 6.80
C PRO A 297 9.01 -12.64 7.91
N GLN A 298 8.79 -11.37 7.62
CA GLN A 298 8.73 -10.36 8.66
C GLN A 298 7.47 -10.66 9.47
N PRO A 299 7.53 -10.64 10.80
CA PRO A 299 6.33 -10.78 11.61
C PRO A 299 5.31 -9.74 11.15
N SER A 300 4.06 -10.15 11.04
CA SER A 300 2.96 -9.25 10.64
C SER A 300 3.03 -7.97 11.47
N PRO A 301 3.13 -6.78 10.85
CA PRO A 301 3.12 -5.54 11.60
C PRO A 301 1.76 -5.22 12.23
N PHE A 302 0.75 -6.05 11.95
CA PHE A 302 -0.59 -5.86 12.47
C PHE A 302 -0.84 -6.76 13.67
N PRO A 303 -1.39 -6.22 14.77
CA PRO A 303 -1.78 -7.02 15.93
C PRO A 303 -2.79 -8.10 15.52
N ALA A 304 -2.69 -9.27 16.13
CA ALA A 304 -3.75 -10.25 16.09
C ALA A 304 -5.06 -9.57 16.57
N ALA A 305 -6.18 -9.88 15.93
CA ALA A 305 -7.48 -9.35 16.32
C ALA A 305 -7.67 -9.50 17.84
N PRO A 306 -8.17 -8.46 18.53
CA PRO A 306 -8.43 -8.58 19.96
C PRO A 306 -9.41 -9.73 20.21
N PRO A 307 -9.20 -10.54 21.26
CA PRO A 307 -10.13 -11.62 21.59
C PRO A 307 -11.52 -11.03 21.78
N SER A 308 -12.51 -11.63 21.14
CA SER A 308 -13.92 -11.29 21.30
C SER A 308 -14.23 -11.32 22.79
N ALA A 309 -14.59 -10.16 23.36
CA ALA A 309 -15.13 -10.08 24.71
C ALA A 309 -16.41 -10.90 24.74
N GLY A 310 -16.38 -12.00 25.50
CA GLY A 310 -17.55 -12.82 25.86
C GLY A 310 -18.48 -12.12 26.84
#